data_0a91066b9412902307ef46081911b70c
#
_entry.id   0a91066b9412902307ef46081911b70c
#
_cell.length_a   1.000
_cell.length_b   1.000
_cell.length_c   1.000
_cell.angle_alpha   90.00
_cell.angle_beta   90.00
_cell.angle_gamma   90.00
#
_symmetry.space_group_name_H-M   'P 1'
#
loop_
_entity.id
_entity.type
_entity.pdbx_description
1 polymer ?
#
loop_
_entity_poly.entity_id
_entity_poly.type
_entity_poly.pdbx_seq_one_letter_code
_entity_poly.pdbx_strand_id
1 'polypeptide(L)'
;MSSKTVVVKIGGGKGIDYELFLQDFANYKNTILVHGGSHELDKISKKLDKPPLILKSDNGSTSRFTDRETMEIFNMVYCGKMNKMIVEKLQKLGVNAIGLSGVDGRIAEGSQNKPFRIIQNGKKKVIRNDMTGKVKTINIDLLNLLLINGYTPVITPPAISDQRTPINVDGDKLSGAIASNIGSKIFVILSNVPGLLKNQADNKSIIKNINVNEIDDYIEKYAMGRMKKKLIGAKEAILNGVSKVIIAGALKQNPLTNALKGEGTIIS
;
A
#
# COMPACT_ATOMS: atom_id res chain seq x y z
N MET A 1 22.69 -11.57 -11.20
CA MET A 1 23.11 -10.93 -9.94
C MET A 1 21.86 -10.37 -9.27
N SER A 2 21.35 -11.04 -8.26
CA SER A 2 20.19 -10.57 -7.52
C SER A 2 20.60 -9.36 -6.70
N SER A 3 20.48 -8.15 -7.25
CA SER A 3 20.59 -6.94 -6.47
C SER A 3 19.41 -6.96 -5.49
N LYS A 4 19.70 -6.73 -4.22
CA LYS A 4 18.73 -6.74 -3.12
C LYS A 4 17.74 -5.57 -3.29
N THR A 5 16.79 -5.71 -4.19
CA THR A 5 15.72 -4.70 -4.38
C THR A 5 14.94 -4.57 -3.09
N VAL A 6 14.78 -3.35 -2.59
CA VAL A 6 13.94 -3.05 -1.43
C VAL A 6 12.63 -2.48 -1.93
N VAL A 7 11.52 -3.06 -1.49
CA VAL A 7 10.20 -2.49 -1.76
C VAL A 7 9.76 -1.68 -0.56
N VAL A 8 9.42 -0.42 -0.80
CA VAL A 8 8.99 0.53 0.22
C VAL A 8 7.56 0.97 -0.08
N LYS A 9 6.67 0.81 0.87
CA LYS A 9 5.31 1.34 0.77
C LYS A 9 5.13 2.51 1.73
N ILE A 10 4.72 3.66 1.21
CA ILE A 10 4.31 4.82 2.01
C ILE A 10 2.80 4.94 2.06
N GLY A 11 2.23 5.08 3.26
CA GLY A 11 0.81 5.30 3.45
C GLY A 11 0.31 6.60 2.83
N GLY A 12 -0.99 6.69 2.56
CA GLY A 12 -1.67 7.91 2.11
C GLY A 12 -2.55 8.54 3.19
N GLY A 13 -2.25 8.29 4.47
CA GLY A 13 -3.01 8.81 5.60
C GLY A 13 -2.70 10.28 5.91
N LYS A 14 -3.55 10.89 6.75
CA LYS A 14 -3.35 12.26 7.24
C LYS A 14 -2.04 12.35 8.05
N GLY A 15 -1.29 13.44 7.86
CA GLY A 15 -0.09 13.78 8.65
C GLY A 15 1.22 13.18 8.13
N ILE A 16 1.21 12.38 7.06
CA ILE A 16 2.46 11.91 6.45
C ILE A 16 3.12 13.06 5.70
N ASP A 17 4.36 13.36 6.07
CA ASP A 17 5.20 14.33 5.38
C ASP A 17 5.98 13.63 4.27
N TYR A 18 5.53 13.83 3.03
CA TYR A 18 6.21 13.28 1.87
C TYR A 18 7.58 13.91 1.62
N GLU A 19 7.81 15.16 2.04
CA GLU A 19 9.09 15.83 1.84
C GLU A 19 10.20 15.13 2.62
N LEU A 20 10.02 14.98 3.93
CA LEU A 20 10.97 14.29 4.81
C LEU A 20 11.22 12.85 4.37
N PHE A 21 10.14 12.15 3.99
CA PHE A 21 10.26 10.77 3.53
C PHE A 21 11.05 10.65 2.22
N LEU A 22 10.77 11.50 1.22
CA LEU A 22 11.39 11.41 -0.10
C LEU A 22 12.86 11.84 -0.06
N GLN A 23 13.25 12.79 0.80
CA GLN A 23 14.65 13.13 1.07
C GLN A 23 15.43 11.91 1.59
N ASP A 24 14.86 11.15 2.51
CA ASP A 24 15.47 9.92 3.02
C ASP A 24 15.49 8.81 1.96
N PHE A 25 14.36 8.59 1.27
CA PHE A 25 14.22 7.57 0.22
C PHE A 25 15.21 7.78 -0.93
N ALA A 26 15.51 9.02 -1.31
CA ALA A 26 16.43 9.35 -2.40
C ALA A 26 17.87 8.83 -2.19
N ASN A 27 18.25 8.52 -0.94
CA ASN A 27 19.56 7.94 -0.64
C ASN A 27 19.67 6.44 -0.97
N TYR A 28 18.56 5.80 -1.37
CA TYR A 28 18.53 4.36 -1.61
C TYR A 28 18.38 4.05 -3.10
N LYS A 29 19.29 3.22 -3.62
CA LYS A 29 19.24 2.70 -4.99
C LYS A 29 18.54 1.34 -5.03
N ASN A 30 18.14 0.90 -6.23
CA ASN A 30 17.46 -0.38 -6.45
C ASN A 30 16.22 -0.54 -5.56
N THR A 31 15.39 0.50 -5.53
CA THR A 31 14.18 0.55 -4.73
C THR A 31 12.94 0.67 -5.61
N ILE A 32 11.85 0.10 -5.16
CA ILE A 32 10.51 0.34 -5.71
C ILE A 32 9.70 1.04 -4.64
N LEU A 33 9.13 2.19 -4.97
CA LEU A 33 8.22 2.92 -4.11
C LEU A 33 6.78 2.58 -4.47
N VAL A 34 5.98 2.18 -3.48
CA VAL A 34 4.52 2.07 -3.63
C VAL A 34 3.85 3.09 -2.72
N HIS A 35 2.96 3.91 -3.26
CA HIS A 35 2.30 4.94 -2.46
C HIS A 35 0.78 4.77 -2.41
N GLY A 36 0.19 5.31 -1.37
CA GLY A 36 -1.25 5.53 -1.25
C GLY A 36 -1.63 6.99 -1.48
N GLY A 37 -2.92 7.31 -1.27
CA GLY A 37 -3.44 8.66 -1.43
C GLY A 37 -4.80 8.84 -0.78
N SER A 38 -5.15 8.00 0.21
CA SER A 38 -6.52 7.94 0.75
C SER A 38 -7.01 9.27 1.36
N HIS A 39 -6.13 10.01 2.03
CA HIS A 39 -6.50 11.30 2.61
C HIS A 39 -6.79 12.35 1.52
N GLU A 40 -5.92 12.41 0.51
CA GLU A 40 -6.12 13.35 -0.60
C GLU A 40 -7.32 12.95 -1.46
N LEU A 41 -7.53 11.66 -1.67
CA LEU A 41 -8.74 11.15 -2.33
C LEU A 41 -10.02 11.59 -1.59
N ASP A 42 -10.08 11.45 -0.26
CA ASP A 42 -11.22 11.88 0.53
C ASP A 42 -11.48 13.39 0.40
N LYS A 43 -10.40 14.18 0.41
CA LYS A 43 -10.47 15.64 0.26
C LYS A 43 -10.99 16.06 -1.11
N ILE A 44 -10.46 15.48 -2.18
CA ILE A 44 -10.87 15.81 -3.56
C ILE A 44 -12.28 15.28 -3.85
N SER A 45 -12.61 14.05 -3.44
CA SER A 45 -13.95 13.48 -3.60
C SER A 45 -15.03 14.36 -2.98
N LYS A 46 -14.77 14.89 -1.77
CA LYS A 46 -15.70 15.82 -1.13
C LYS A 46 -15.86 17.14 -1.90
N LYS A 47 -14.79 17.66 -2.51
CA LYS A 47 -14.83 18.87 -3.34
C LYS A 47 -15.57 18.67 -4.65
N LEU A 48 -15.67 17.43 -5.13
CA LEU A 48 -16.41 17.03 -6.32
C LEU A 48 -17.81 16.49 -5.98
N ASP A 49 -18.33 16.82 -4.80
CA ASP A 49 -19.65 16.39 -4.31
C ASP A 49 -19.87 14.87 -4.33
N LYS A 50 -18.76 14.11 -4.30
CA LYS A 50 -18.74 12.64 -4.24
C LYS A 50 -18.05 12.16 -2.95
N PRO A 51 -18.63 12.38 -1.76
CA PRO A 51 -17.99 12.00 -0.50
C PRO A 51 -17.78 10.48 -0.43
N PRO A 52 -16.70 10.02 0.26
CA PRO A 52 -16.38 8.60 0.33
C PRO A 52 -17.49 7.82 1.05
N LEU A 53 -17.99 6.76 0.42
CA LEU A 53 -18.88 5.79 1.02
C LEU A 53 -18.09 4.57 1.49
N ILE A 54 -18.05 4.34 2.80
CA ILE A 54 -17.40 3.18 3.39
C ILE A 54 -18.46 2.14 3.70
N LEU A 55 -18.31 0.97 3.08
CA LEU A 55 -19.19 -0.16 3.31
C LEU A 55 -18.56 -1.15 4.29
N LYS A 56 -19.38 -1.72 5.15
CA LYS A 56 -19.02 -2.83 6.03
C LYS A 56 -19.77 -4.06 5.54
N SER A 57 -19.01 -5.09 5.12
CA SER A 57 -19.58 -6.37 4.72
C SER A 57 -20.03 -7.17 5.93
N ASP A 58 -20.83 -8.19 5.71
CA ASP A 58 -21.38 -9.08 6.75
C ASP A 58 -20.28 -9.84 7.53
N ASN A 59 -19.10 -10.07 6.92
CA ASN A 59 -17.92 -10.62 7.60
C ASN A 59 -17.10 -9.58 8.41
N GLY A 60 -17.62 -8.35 8.55
CA GLY A 60 -17.00 -7.28 9.33
C GLY A 60 -15.89 -6.49 8.62
N SER A 61 -15.49 -6.86 7.41
CA SER A 61 -14.48 -6.10 6.66
C SER A 61 -15.05 -4.77 6.15
N THR A 62 -14.21 -3.75 6.14
CA THR A 62 -14.57 -2.41 5.63
C THR A 62 -13.79 -2.09 4.38
N SER A 63 -14.48 -1.53 3.37
CA SER A 63 -13.87 -1.04 2.13
C SER A 63 -14.56 0.24 1.65
N ARG A 64 -13.85 1.04 0.87
CA ARG A 64 -14.46 2.14 0.13
C ARG A 64 -15.27 1.55 -1.01
N PHE A 65 -16.55 1.86 -1.07
CA PHE A 65 -17.36 1.61 -2.25
C PHE A 65 -16.77 2.39 -3.43
N THR A 66 -16.46 1.68 -4.50
CA THR A 66 -15.80 2.25 -5.66
C THR A 66 -16.65 1.93 -6.90
N ASP A 67 -17.60 2.80 -7.21
CA ASP A 67 -18.31 2.78 -8.49
C ASP A 67 -17.44 3.40 -9.61
N ARG A 68 -17.96 3.47 -10.82
CA ARG A 68 -17.21 3.99 -11.97
C ARG A 68 -16.75 5.43 -11.77
N GLU A 69 -17.62 6.30 -11.28
CA GLU A 69 -17.29 7.70 -11.01
C GLU A 69 -16.24 7.83 -9.89
N THR A 70 -16.38 7.07 -8.81
CA THR A 70 -15.38 7.01 -7.76
C THR A 70 -14.03 6.50 -8.29
N MET A 71 -14.02 5.55 -9.23
CA MET A 71 -12.80 5.06 -9.86
C MET A 71 -12.13 6.14 -10.73
N GLU A 72 -12.88 6.96 -11.41
CA GLU A 72 -12.35 8.08 -12.19
C GLU A 72 -11.68 9.12 -11.28
N ILE A 73 -12.33 9.51 -10.19
CA ILE A 73 -11.74 10.39 -9.17
C ILE A 73 -10.50 9.74 -8.55
N PHE A 74 -10.57 8.44 -8.29
CA PHE A 74 -9.43 7.67 -7.76
C PHE A 74 -8.23 7.77 -8.71
N ASN A 75 -8.43 7.55 -10.00
CA ASN A 75 -7.36 7.65 -11.01
C ASN A 75 -6.79 9.07 -11.08
N MET A 76 -7.63 10.11 -11.12
CA MET A 76 -7.18 11.50 -11.11
C MET A 76 -6.29 11.81 -9.89
N VAL A 77 -6.69 11.33 -8.71
CA VAL A 77 -5.96 11.63 -7.47
C VAL A 77 -4.71 10.77 -7.32
N TYR A 78 -4.83 9.46 -7.49
CA TYR A 78 -3.70 8.55 -7.24
C TYR A 78 -2.67 8.59 -8.35
N CYS A 79 -3.10 8.42 -9.61
CA CYS A 79 -2.19 8.34 -10.75
C CYS A 79 -1.75 9.74 -11.25
N GLY A 80 -2.66 10.70 -11.21
CA GLY A 80 -2.36 12.07 -11.60
C GLY A 80 -1.69 12.85 -10.47
N LYS A 81 -2.45 13.27 -9.48
CA LYS A 81 -1.98 14.22 -8.47
C LYS A 81 -0.87 13.66 -7.58
N MET A 82 -1.13 12.54 -6.88
CA MET A 82 -0.19 12.04 -5.88
C MET A 82 1.06 11.43 -6.51
N ASN A 83 0.88 10.59 -7.53
CA ASN A 83 1.99 9.96 -8.21
C ASN A 83 2.93 10.99 -8.85
N LYS A 84 2.40 11.96 -9.60
CA LYS A 84 3.23 12.95 -10.28
C LYS A 84 3.89 13.93 -9.31
N MET A 85 3.23 14.29 -8.21
CA MET A 85 3.85 15.09 -7.14
C MET A 85 5.05 14.34 -6.52
N ILE A 86 4.94 13.04 -6.27
CA ILE A 86 6.02 12.22 -5.71
C ILE A 86 7.18 12.13 -6.72
N VAL A 87 6.88 11.86 -7.99
CA VAL A 87 7.88 11.79 -9.06
C VAL A 87 8.60 13.13 -9.22
N GLU A 88 7.88 14.24 -9.27
CA GLU A 88 8.47 15.60 -9.35
C GLU A 88 9.48 15.84 -8.21
N LYS A 89 9.09 15.53 -6.97
CA LYS A 89 9.98 15.70 -5.81
C LYS A 89 11.21 14.79 -5.88
N LEU A 90 11.06 13.55 -6.30
CA LEU A 90 12.19 12.63 -6.49
C LEU A 90 13.13 13.09 -7.61
N GLN A 91 12.60 13.60 -8.73
CA GLN A 91 13.41 14.18 -9.79
C GLN A 91 14.24 15.39 -9.29
N LYS A 92 13.65 16.26 -8.46
CA LYS A 92 14.38 17.36 -7.81
C LYS A 92 15.52 16.88 -6.90
N LEU A 93 15.40 15.69 -6.36
CA LEU A 93 16.43 15.04 -5.53
C LEU A 93 17.42 14.20 -6.35
N GLY A 94 17.40 14.27 -7.68
CA GLY A 94 18.31 13.56 -8.58
C GLY A 94 17.98 12.07 -8.76
N VAL A 95 16.80 11.61 -8.32
CA VAL A 95 16.33 10.24 -8.53
C VAL A 95 15.63 10.13 -9.87
N ASN A 96 16.07 9.22 -10.75
CA ASN A 96 15.43 8.96 -12.04
C ASN A 96 14.12 8.17 -11.84
N ALA A 97 13.12 8.84 -11.26
CA ALA A 97 11.84 8.25 -10.90
C ALA A 97 10.88 8.17 -12.08
N ILE A 98 10.19 7.05 -12.23
CA ILE A 98 9.10 6.86 -13.20
C ILE A 98 7.81 6.51 -12.46
N GLY A 99 6.77 7.31 -12.67
CA GLY A 99 5.47 7.13 -12.01
C GLY A 99 4.51 6.33 -12.87
N LEU A 100 4.04 5.21 -12.31
CA LEU A 100 3.14 4.25 -12.94
C LEU A 100 2.05 3.81 -11.96
N SER A 101 0.97 3.28 -12.48
CA SER A 101 -0.05 2.56 -11.72
C SER A 101 0.00 1.06 -12.02
N GLY A 102 -0.73 0.26 -11.30
CA GLY A 102 -0.85 -1.16 -11.62
C GLY A 102 -1.51 -1.44 -12.98
N VAL A 103 -2.20 -0.45 -13.57
CA VAL A 103 -2.81 -0.55 -14.90
C VAL A 103 -1.76 -0.46 -16.00
N ASP A 104 -0.75 0.42 -15.83
CA ASP A 104 0.28 0.69 -16.83
C ASP A 104 1.12 -0.56 -17.09
N GLY A 105 1.24 -0.98 -18.35
CA GLY A 105 1.93 -2.21 -18.71
C GLY A 105 1.40 -3.45 -17.98
N ARG A 106 0.19 -3.39 -17.42
CA ARG A 106 -0.40 -4.42 -16.57
C ARG A 106 0.54 -4.84 -15.44
N ILE A 107 1.17 -3.84 -14.79
CA ILE A 107 2.08 -4.08 -13.66
C ILE A 107 1.40 -4.94 -12.59
N ALA A 108 0.09 -4.73 -12.35
CA ALA A 108 -0.69 -5.56 -11.45
C ALA A 108 -2.00 -5.98 -12.12
N GLU A 109 -2.13 -7.27 -12.38
CA GLU A 109 -3.41 -7.85 -12.81
C GLU A 109 -4.11 -8.53 -11.65
N GLY A 110 -5.45 -8.54 -11.71
CA GLY A 110 -6.23 -9.12 -10.65
C GLY A 110 -7.66 -9.46 -11.05
N SER A 111 -8.48 -9.70 -10.05
CA SER A 111 -9.91 -9.94 -10.25
C SER A 111 -10.75 -8.99 -9.43
N GLN A 112 -11.80 -8.48 -10.03
CA GLN A 112 -12.84 -7.73 -9.32
C GLN A 112 -13.51 -8.62 -8.28
N ASN A 113 -13.85 -8.04 -7.13
CA ASN A 113 -14.60 -8.75 -6.10
C ASN A 113 -16.00 -9.12 -6.61
N LYS A 114 -16.46 -10.32 -6.22
CA LYS A 114 -17.84 -10.71 -6.49
C LYS A 114 -18.83 -9.81 -5.73
N PRO A 115 -20.07 -9.69 -6.20
CA PRO A 115 -21.14 -9.03 -5.46
C PRO A 115 -21.19 -9.52 -4.01
N PHE A 116 -21.33 -8.62 -3.06
CA PHE A 116 -21.36 -8.95 -1.64
C PHE A 116 -22.56 -8.31 -0.94
N ARG A 117 -22.88 -8.81 0.25
CA ARG A 117 -24.02 -8.33 1.03
C ARG A 117 -23.56 -7.36 2.10
N ILE A 118 -24.36 -6.34 2.32
CA ILE A 118 -24.24 -5.41 3.45
C ILE A 118 -25.56 -5.39 4.21
N ILE A 119 -25.50 -4.94 5.45
CA ILE A 119 -26.71 -4.61 6.23
C ILE A 119 -26.80 -3.10 6.27
N GLN A 120 -27.87 -2.56 5.68
CA GLN A 120 -28.18 -1.13 5.68
C GLN A 120 -29.60 -0.92 6.21
N ASN A 121 -29.74 -0.16 7.30
CA ASN A 121 -31.03 0.07 7.98
C ASN A 121 -31.76 -1.24 8.33
N GLY A 122 -31.04 -2.23 8.85
CA GLY A 122 -31.58 -3.54 9.21
C GLY A 122 -31.94 -4.46 8.03
N LYS A 123 -31.79 -3.99 6.77
CA LYS A 123 -32.10 -4.77 5.58
C LYS A 123 -30.82 -5.24 4.87
N LYS A 124 -30.83 -6.48 4.36
CA LYS A 124 -29.76 -7.02 3.52
C LYS A 124 -29.85 -6.41 2.12
N LYS A 125 -28.75 -5.77 1.68
CA LYS A 125 -28.61 -5.21 0.33
C LYS A 125 -27.43 -5.84 -0.38
N VAL A 126 -27.58 -6.21 -1.65
CA VAL A 126 -26.49 -6.74 -2.50
C VAL A 126 -25.83 -5.58 -3.22
N ILE A 127 -24.53 -5.45 -3.08
CA ILE A 127 -23.68 -4.50 -3.81
C ILE A 127 -23.11 -5.21 -5.03
N ARG A 128 -23.35 -4.68 -6.24
CA ARG A 128 -22.95 -5.29 -7.51
C ARG A 128 -21.91 -4.47 -8.29
N ASN A 129 -21.97 -3.15 -8.17
CA ASN A 129 -21.18 -2.21 -9.00
C ASN A 129 -19.92 -1.74 -8.26
N ASP A 130 -19.35 -2.57 -7.39
CA ASP A 130 -18.14 -2.22 -6.66
C ASP A 130 -16.91 -2.69 -7.45
N MET A 131 -16.07 -1.73 -7.86
CA MET A 131 -14.84 -1.97 -8.63
C MET A 131 -13.64 -2.26 -7.72
N THR A 132 -13.85 -2.69 -6.48
CA THR A 132 -12.74 -3.21 -5.67
C THR A 132 -12.32 -4.59 -6.14
N GLY A 133 -11.05 -4.93 -5.88
CA GLY A 133 -10.52 -6.20 -6.36
C GLY A 133 -9.30 -6.69 -5.58
N LYS A 134 -8.75 -7.78 -6.06
CA LYS A 134 -7.54 -8.42 -5.50
C LYS A 134 -6.49 -8.60 -6.58
N VAL A 135 -5.24 -8.30 -6.24
CA VAL A 135 -4.08 -8.58 -7.10
C VAL A 135 -3.86 -10.08 -7.18
N LYS A 136 -3.57 -10.59 -8.38
CA LYS A 136 -3.24 -11.99 -8.65
C LYS A 136 -1.82 -12.13 -9.18
N THR A 137 -1.43 -11.29 -10.14
CA THR A 137 -0.13 -11.37 -10.80
C THR A 137 0.52 -10.00 -10.89
N ILE A 138 1.85 -10.00 -10.92
CA ILE A 138 2.69 -8.81 -11.10
C ILE A 138 3.56 -9.02 -12.34
N ASN A 139 3.60 -8.02 -13.21
CA ASN A 139 4.50 -7.99 -14.36
C ASN A 139 5.93 -7.62 -13.86
N ILE A 140 6.66 -8.61 -13.42
CA ILE A 140 8.03 -8.44 -12.92
C ILE A 140 9.01 -8.09 -14.01
N ASP A 141 8.75 -8.49 -15.25
CA ASP A 141 9.65 -8.23 -16.38
C ASP A 141 9.74 -6.73 -16.65
N LEU A 142 8.60 -6.02 -16.63
CA LEU A 142 8.59 -4.57 -16.75
C LEU A 142 9.31 -3.89 -15.57
N LEU A 143 9.08 -4.34 -14.33
CA LEU A 143 9.73 -3.77 -13.17
C LEU A 143 11.26 -4.00 -13.20
N ASN A 144 11.70 -5.18 -13.57
CA ASN A 144 13.12 -5.49 -13.75
C ASN A 144 13.75 -4.67 -14.87
N LEU A 145 13.06 -4.53 -16.01
CA LEU A 145 13.51 -3.69 -17.13
C LEU A 145 13.78 -2.25 -16.66
N LEU A 146 12.87 -1.68 -15.88
CA LEU A 146 13.01 -0.33 -15.36
C LEU A 146 14.21 -0.22 -14.38
N LEU A 147 14.32 -1.14 -13.43
CA LEU A 147 15.39 -1.14 -12.43
C LEU A 147 16.79 -1.30 -13.08
N ILE A 148 16.93 -2.22 -14.05
CA ILE A 148 18.20 -2.48 -14.75
C ILE A 148 18.63 -1.24 -15.55
N ASN A 149 17.68 -0.48 -16.08
CA ASN A 149 17.96 0.77 -16.81
C ASN A 149 18.06 2.00 -15.89
N GLY A 150 18.21 1.81 -14.57
CA GLY A 150 18.45 2.89 -13.62
C GLY A 150 17.23 3.73 -13.26
N TYR A 151 16.04 3.29 -13.61
CA TYR A 151 14.80 3.94 -13.17
C TYR A 151 14.40 3.49 -11.75
N THR A 152 13.78 4.38 -11.02
CA THR A 152 13.11 4.07 -9.74
C THR A 152 11.60 4.05 -9.97
N PRO A 153 10.95 2.85 -10.01
CA PRO A 153 9.51 2.76 -10.18
C PRO A 153 8.77 3.33 -8.97
N VAL A 154 7.82 4.22 -9.21
CA VAL A 154 6.89 4.80 -8.23
C VAL A 154 5.49 4.32 -8.59
N ILE A 155 5.02 3.29 -7.90
CA ILE A 155 3.80 2.56 -8.25
C ILE A 155 2.65 2.96 -7.34
N THR A 156 1.46 3.01 -7.91
CA THR A 156 0.23 3.26 -7.16
C THR A 156 -0.91 2.34 -7.62
N PRO A 157 -1.91 2.02 -6.77
CA PRO A 157 -3.19 1.54 -7.29
C PRO A 157 -3.80 2.55 -8.26
N PRO A 158 -4.65 2.16 -9.19
CA PRO A 158 -5.35 0.88 -9.31
C PRO A 158 -4.53 -0.23 -9.99
N ALA A 159 -5.11 -1.45 -9.99
CA ALA A 159 -4.68 -2.56 -10.84
C ALA A 159 -5.65 -2.70 -12.03
N ILE A 160 -5.34 -3.61 -12.96
CA ILE A 160 -6.23 -4.00 -14.07
C ILE A 160 -6.87 -5.35 -13.79
N SER A 161 -8.16 -5.50 -14.09
CA SER A 161 -8.85 -6.78 -13.93
C SER A 161 -8.62 -7.69 -15.14
N ASP A 162 -8.98 -8.98 -14.98
CA ASP A 162 -9.07 -9.96 -16.07
C ASP A 162 -10.05 -9.52 -17.19
N GLN A 163 -11.01 -8.66 -16.85
CA GLN A 163 -11.94 -8.04 -17.82
C GLN A 163 -11.41 -6.74 -18.44
N ARG A 164 -10.13 -6.39 -18.23
CA ARG A 164 -9.48 -5.17 -18.74
C ARG A 164 -10.09 -3.86 -18.21
N THR A 165 -10.69 -3.90 -17.04
CA THR A 165 -11.21 -2.71 -16.36
C THR A 165 -10.36 -2.39 -15.11
N PRO A 166 -10.20 -1.10 -14.74
CA PRO A 166 -9.45 -0.77 -13.54
C PRO A 166 -10.19 -1.27 -12.29
N ILE A 167 -9.43 -1.74 -11.31
CA ILE A 167 -9.94 -2.17 -10.01
C ILE A 167 -9.17 -1.50 -8.87
N ASN A 168 -9.90 -1.04 -7.88
CA ASN A 168 -9.31 -0.52 -6.63
C ASN A 168 -8.81 -1.68 -5.79
N VAL A 169 -7.50 -1.72 -5.58
CA VAL A 169 -6.82 -2.74 -4.77
C VAL A 169 -6.17 -2.12 -3.54
N ASP A 170 -6.04 -2.90 -2.49
CA ASP A 170 -5.35 -2.46 -1.27
C ASP A 170 -3.86 -2.24 -1.55
N GLY A 171 -3.34 -1.05 -1.18
CA GLY A 171 -1.95 -0.68 -1.46
C GLY A 171 -0.93 -1.49 -0.66
N ASP A 172 -1.27 -1.98 0.54
CA ASP A 172 -0.37 -2.83 1.33
C ASP A 172 -0.28 -4.22 0.67
N LYS A 173 -1.39 -4.75 0.12
CA LYS A 173 -1.40 -5.99 -0.66
C LYS A 173 -0.70 -5.87 -2.01
N LEU A 174 -0.90 -4.77 -2.73
CA LEU A 174 -0.18 -4.51 -3.98
C LEU A 174 1.33 -4.48 -3.74
N SER A 175 1.78 -3.74 -2.74
CA SER A 175 3.21 -3.63 -2.43
C SER A 175 3.81 -4.94 -1.93
N GLY A 176 3.07 -5.72 -1.14
CA GLY A 176 3.47 -7.07 -0.72
C GLY A 176 3.60 -8.03 -1.90
N ALA A 177 2.63 -8.00 -2.85
CA ALA A 177 2.70 -8.79 -4.07
C ALA A 177 3.91 -8.39 -4.94
N ILE A 178 4.20 -7.09 -5.10
CA ILE A 178 5.40 -6.63 -5.80
C ILE A 178 6.66 -7.16 -5.08
N ALA A 179 6.75 -7.02 -3.76
CA ALA A 179 7.91 -7.46 -2.98
C ALA A 179 8.18 -8.96 -3.13
N SER A 180 7.14 -9.77 -3.04
CA SER A 180 7.25 -11.22 -3.17
C SER A 180 7.68 -11.63 -4.58
N ASN A 181 7.02 -11.10 -5.61
CA ASN A 181 7.26 -11.52 -6.99
C ASN A 181 8.64 -11.06 -7.51
N ILE A 182 9.14 -9.90 -7.08
CA ILE A 182 10.49 -9.43 -7.47
C ILE A 182 11.61 -10.08 -6.64
N GLY A 183 11.27 -10.92 -5.68
CA GLY A 183 12.23 -11.59 -4.80
C GLY A 183 12.90 -10.65 -3.79
N SER A 184 12.20 -9.59 -3.39
CA SER A 184 12.69 -8.67 -2.36
C SER A 184 12.92 -9.38 -1.03
N LYS A 185 14.09 -9.15 -0.42
CA LYS A 185 14.35 -9.69 0.92
C LYS A 185 13.76 -8.82 2.03
N ILE A 186 13.57 -7.54 1.76
CA ILE A 186 13.07 -6.56 2.74
C ILE A 186 11.91 -5.79 2.13
N PHE A 187 10.77 -5.81 2.82
CA PHE A 187 9.61 -5.00 2.51
C PHE A 187 9.33 -4.05 3.67
N VAL A 188 9.29 -2.74 3.40
CA VAL A 188 9.05 -1.70 4.40
C VAL A 188 7.69 -1.07 4.20
N ILE A 189 6.87 -1.03 5.24
CA ILE A 189 5.57 -0.35 5.27
C ILE A 189 5.65 0.84 6.21
N LEU A 190 5.72 2.04 5.66
CA LEU A 190 5.73 3.29 6.41
C LEU A 190 4.31 3.85 6.55
N SER A 191 3.95 4.24 7.75
CA SER A 191 2.60 4.74 8.07
C SER A 191 2.63 5.84 9.13
N ASN A 192 1.45 6.37 9.47
CA ASN A 192 1.32 7.38 10.52
C ASN A 192 1.37 6.83 11.96
N VAL A 193 1.68 5.56 12.13
CA VAL A 193 1.88 4.92 13.44
C VAL A 193 3.26 4.26 13.49
N PRO A 194 3.92 4.22 14.67
CA PRO A 194 5.32 3.79 14.76
C PRO A 194 5.55 2.28 14.58
N GLY A 195 4.50 1.48 14.58
CA GLY A 195 4.50 0.02 14.49
C GLY A 195 3.24 -0.56 15.10
N LEU A 196 3.22 -1.87 15.39
CA LEU A 196 2.17 -2.50 16.18
C LEU A 196 2.36 -2.14 17.65
N LEU A 197 1.34 -1.57 18.27
CA LEU A 197 1.35 -1.17 19.66
C LEU A 197 0.58 -2.18 20.53
N LYS A 198 1.11 -2.52 21.72
CA LYS A 198 0.35 -3.27 22.74
C LYS A 198 -0.82 -2.44 23.27
N ASN A 199 -0.59 -1.13 23.44
CA ASN A 199 -1.59 -0.14 23.83
C ASN A 199 -1.58 1.01 22.82
N GLN A 200 -2.69 1.24 22.12
CA GLN A 200 -2.79 2.28 21.09
C GLN A 200 -2.63 3.71 21.62
N ALA A 201 -2.85 3.93 22.92
CA ALA A 201 -2.63 5.22 23.55
C ALA A 201 -1.16 5.49 23.94
N ASP A 202 -0.29 4.46 23.87
CA ASP A 202 1.12 4.56 24.26
C ASP A 202 2.04 4.18 23.08
N ASN A 203 2.62 5.19 22.44
CA ASN A 203 3.58 5.01 21.36
C ASN A 203 4.88 4.30 21.79
N LYS A 204 5.16 4.15 23.07
CA LYS A 204 6.32 3.41 23.59
C LYS A 204 6.05 1.90 23.67
N SER A 205 4.79 1.49 23.59
CA SER A 205 4.37 0.08 23.70
C SER A 205 4.56 -0.73 22.42
N ILE A 206 5.52 -0.37 21.56
CA ILE A 206 5.78 -1.01 20.26
C ILE A 206 6.20 -2.47 20.46
N ILE A 207 5.54 -3.38 19.77
CA ILE A 207 5.96 -4.78 19.62
C ILE A 207 7.07 -4.81 18.57
N LYS A 208 8.30 -5.10 19.00
CA LYS A 208 9.48 -4.99 18.16
C LYS A 208 9.61 -6.10 17.13
N ASN A 209 9.41 -7.36 17.55
CA ASN A 209 9.59 -8.52 16.70
C ASN A 209 8.36 -9.42 16.79
N ILE A 210 7.97 -9.98 15.64
CA ILE A 210 6.88 -10.94 15.53
C ILE A 210 7.38 -12.08 14.63
N ASN A 211 7.32 -13.30 15.15
CA ASN A 211 7.49 -14.49 14.32
C ASN A 211 6.23 -14.67 13.47
N VAL A 212 6.39 -14.94 12.17
CA VAL A 212 5.27 -15.11 11.25
C VAL A 212 4.31 -16.23 11.67
N ASN A 213 4.81 -17.26 12.34
CA ASN A 213 3.98 -18.35 12.85
C ASN A 213 3.04 -17.94 13.99
N GLU A 214 3.36 -16.86 14.70
CA GLU A 214 2.58 -16.32 15.82
C GLU A 214 1.75 -15.08 15.42
N ILE A 215 1.85 -14.64 14.17
CA ILE A 215 1.29 -13.35 13.73
C ILE A 215 -0.23 -13.28 13.91
N ASP A 216 -0.95 -14.40 13.81
CA ASP A 216 -2.40 -14.43 13.96
C ASP A 216 -2.84 -14.07 15.40
N ASP A 217 -2.09 -14.51 16.41
CA ASP A 217 -2.33 -14.17 17.81
C ASP A 217 -2.13 -12.66 18.04
N TYR A 218 -1.07 -12.08 17.43
CA TYR A 218 -0.84 -10.64 17.48
C TYR A 218 -1.91 -9.86 16.75
N ILE A 219 -2.42 -10.37 15.61
CA ILE A 219 -3.51 -9.76 14.86
C ILE A 219 -4.79 -9.74 15.71
N GLU A 220 -5.13 -10.83 16.34
CA GLU A 220 -6.33 -10.94 17.16
C GLU A 220 -6.25 -10.03 18.40
N LYS A 221 -5.11 -10.05 19.10
CA LYS A 221 -4.95 -9.42 20.39
C LYS A 221 -4.70 -7.91 20.33
N TYR A 222 -3.96 -7.44 19.30
CA TYR A 222 -3.45 -6.05 19.28
C TYR A 222 -3.81 -5.26 18.03
N ALA A 223 -4.19 -5.92 16.92
CA ALA A 223 -4.36 -5.22 15.67
C ALA A 223 -5.81 -4.81 15.41
N MET A 224 -6.03 -3.51 15.23
CA MET A 224 -7.35 -2.97 14.87
C MET A 224 -7.29 -2.22 13.54
N GLY A 225 -8.42 -2.19 12.83
CA GLY A 225 -8.62 -1.37 11.63
C GLY A 225 -7.55 -1.57 10.56
N ARG A 226 -6.83 -0.50 10.21
CA ARG A 226 -5.79 -0.52 9.17
C ARG A 226 -4.55 -1.34 9.56
N MET A 227 -4.22 -1.42 10.86
CA MET A 227 -3.08 -2.22 11.32
C MET A 227 -3.31 -3.71 11.08
N LYS A 228 -4.54 -4.21 11.29
CA LYS A 228 -4.91 -5.59 10.96
C LYS A 228 -4.64 -5.91 9.48
N LYS A 229 -4.99 -5.00 8.55
CA LYS A 229 -4.72 -5.19 7.12
C LYS A 229 -3.22 -5.22 6.82
N LYS A 230 -2.42 -4.38 7.49
CA LYS A 230 -0.95 -4.37 7.32
C LYS A 230 -0.31 -5.67 7.77
N LEU A 231 -0.70 -6.20 8.93
CA LEU A 231 -0.17 -7.47 9.43
C LEU A 231 -0.57 -8.65 8.53
N ILE A 232 -1.82 -8.67 8.05
CA ILE A 232 -2.26 -9.69 7.06
C ILE A 232 -1.42 -9.59 5.79
N GLY A 233 -1.20 -8.39 5.25
CA GLY A 233 -0.35 -8.19 4.07
C GLY A 233 1.12 -8.56 4.32
N ALA A 234 1.64 -8.28 5.52
CA ALA A 234 2.98 -8.68 5.93
C ALA A 234 3.12 -10.21 6.01
N LYS A 235 2.14 -10.89 6.63
CA LYS A 235 2.09 -12.35 6.67
C LYS A 235 2.09 -12.95 5.26
N GLU A 236 1.19 -12.46 4.39
CA GLU A 236 1.12 -12.90 3.00
C GLU A 236 2.48 -12.72 2.28
N ALA A 237 3.16 -11.59 2.49
CA ALA A 237 4.46 -11.31 1.87
C ALA A 237 5.56 -12.27 2.35
N ILE A 238 5.66 -12.53 3.66
CA ILE A 238 6.63 -13.50 4.23
C ILE A 238 6.38 -14.91 3.68
N LEU A 239 5.13 -15.37 3.72
CA LEU A 239 4.76 -16.69 3.21
C LEU A 239 5.05 -16.86 1.71
N ASN A 240 5.12 -15.76 0.96
CA ASN A 240 5.49 -15.72 -0.45
C ASN A 240 6.96 -15.35 -0.70
N GLY A 241 7.85 -15.51 0.28
CA GLY A 241 9.31 -15.50 0.09
C GLY A 241 10.03 -14.20 0.45
N VAL A 242 9.34 -13.17 0.96
CA VAL A 242 9.99 -12.02 1.58
C VAL A 242 10.60 -12.45 2.91
N SER A 243 11.87 -12.15 3.16
CA SER A 243 12.52 -12.60 4.39
C SER A 243 12.17 -11.74 5.62
N LYS A 244 11.84 -10.47 5.40
CA LYS A 244 11.56 -9.51 6.48
C LYS A 244 10.58 -8.45 6.02
N VAL A 245 9.54 -8.23 6.81
CA VAL A 245 8.63 -7.07 6.66
C VAL A 245 8.79 -6.15 7.86
N ILE A 246 8.93 -4.84 7.61
CA ILE A 246 9.09 -3.83 8.65
C ILE A 246 7.91 -2.87 8.57
N ILE A 247 7.15 -2.74 9.65
CA ILE A 247 6.08 -1.74 9.78
C ILE A 247 6.58 -0.64 10.71
N ALA A 248 6.73 0.59 10.18
CA ALA A 248 7.33 1.69 10.92
C ALA A 248 6.59 3.02 10.69
N GLY A 249 6.94 4.02 11.51
CA GLY A 249 6.38 5.36 11.44
C GLY A 249 7.04 6.21 10.35
N ALA A 250 6.21 7.02 9.65
CA ALA A 250 6.65 7.96 8.62
C ALA A 250 6.70 9.42 9.11
N LEU A 251 6.52 9.68 10.40
CA LEU A 251 6.34 11.04 10.94
C LEU A 251 7.64 11.67 11.48
N LYS A 252 8.71 10.91 11.55
CA LYS A 252 10.03 11.36 12.02
C LYS A 252 10.96 11.61 10.84
N GLN A 253 12.07 12.28 11.08
CA GLN A 253 13.17 12.38 10.12
C GLN A 253 13.76 11.00 9.81
N ASN A 254 14.22 10.82 8.57
CA ASN A 254 14.86 9.59 8.10
C ASN A 254 14.03 8.31 8.35
N PRO A 255 12.74 8.28 7.98
CA PRO A 255 11.84 7.20 8.40
C PRO A 255 12.20 5.84 7.76
N LEU A 256 12.71 5.82 6.54
CA LEU A 256 13.18 4.60 5.88
C LEU A 256 14.49 4.10 6.49
N THR A 257 15.44 5.01 6.69
CA THR A 257 16.72 4.72 7.34
C THR A 257 16.50 4.14 8.74
N ASN A 258 15.64 4.75 9.53
CA ASN A 258 15.32 4.28 10.88
C ASN A 258 14.64 2.90 10.86
N ALA A 259 13.69 2.68 9.95
CA ALA A 259 13.07 1.37 9.75
C ALA A 259 14.10 0.29 9.42
N LEU A 260 15.01 0.56 8.47
CA LEU A 260 16.06 -0.38 8.07
C LEU A 260 17.07 -0.65 9.21
N LYS A 261 17.26 0.29 10.13
CA LYS A 261 18.06 0.13 11.37
C LYS A 261 17.30 -0.59 12.50
N GLY A 262 16.04 -0.98 12.29
CA GLY A 262 15.25 -1.77 13.24
C GLY A 262 14.23 -0.97 14.06
N GLU A 263 13.93 0.29 13.70
CA GLU A 263 12.76 0.96 14.28
C GLU A 263 11.45 0.38 13.72
N GLY A 264 10.45 0.27 14.59
CA GLY A 264 9.13 -0.26 14.23
C GLY A 264 8.90 -1.69 14.68
N THR A 265 8.01 -2.39 13.98
CA THR A 265 7.69 -3.80 14.16
C THR A 265 8.27 -4.60 13.01
N ILE A 266 9.12 -5.56 13.32
CA ILE A 266 9.76 -6.47 12.36
C ILE A 266 9.01 -7.79 12.40
N ILE A 267 8.60 -8.29 11.23
CA ILE A 267 7.97 -9.60 11.03
C ILE A 267 8.93 -10.45 10.18
N SER A 268 9.25 -11.65 10.64
CA SER A 268 10.14 -12.59 9.96
C SER A 268 9.77 -14.05 10.25
#